data_e349555590206456ce0cc056f744fadc
#
_entry.id   e349555590206456ce0cc056f744fadc
#
_cell.length_a   1.000
_cell.length_b   1.000
_cell.length_c   1.000
_cell.angle_alpha   90.00
_cell.angle_beta   90.00
_cell.angle_gamma   90.00
#
_symmetry.space_group_name_H-M   'P 1'
#
loop_
_entity.id
_entity.type
_entity.pdbx_description
1 polymer ?
#
loop_
_entity_poly.entity_id
_entity_poly.type
_entity_poly.pdbx_seq_one_letter_code
_entity_poly.pdbx_strand_id
1 'polypeptide(L)'
;DEGQRPPLLILFLVVLIDMIGFTLVIPFLTYFVQDLAEADGFIDMATRDWWVGIVLASYTLGQFLFTPLLGALSDRVGRRPILMFGLVCNTIFLIAFGLASALWMAIAVRFLAGAGNGNIAVTRAYIGDISTREQLPGRMGMIGASFGLGFMIGPFVGGVLTDPANAFGGPFDTEWWAAHPYFLPCLTAALLSAI
;
A
#
# COMPACT_ATOMS: atom_id res chain seq x y z
N ASP A 1 -28.83 1.32 18.80
CA ASP A 1 -28.08 0.78 17.62
C ASP A 1 -26.68 0.27 18.00
N GLU A 2 -26.61 -0.71 18.92
CA GLU A 2 -25.34 -1.36 19.30
C GLU A 2 -24.86 -2.40 18.28
N GLY A 3 -25.63 -2.70 17.24
CA GLY A 3 -25.38 -3.80 16.32
C GLY A 3 -24.44 -3.53 15.13
N GLN A 4 -23.91 -2.30 14.95
CA GLN A 4 -23.19 -1.95 13.72
C GLN A 4 -21.77 -1.38 13.92
N ARG A 5 -21.22 -1.40 15.11
CA ARG A 5 -19.84 -0.95 15.33
C ARG A 5 -18.89 -2.08 14.99
N PRO A 6 -17.96 -1.91 14.02
CA PRO A 6 -16.98 -2.94 13.77
C PRO A 6 -16.17 -3.16 15.05
N PRO A 7 -15.90 -4.40 15.43
CA PRO A 7 -15.00 -4.65 16.55
C PRO A 7 -13.67 -3.97 16.28
N LEU A 8 -13.05 -3.42 17.31
CA LEU A 8 -11.74 -2.75 17.23
C LEU A 8 -10.68 -3.60 16.51
N LEU A 9 -10.81 -4.92 16.60
CA LEU A 9 -9.98 -5.88 15.91
C LEU A 9 -10.04 -5.69 14.39
N ILE A 10 -11.22 -5.44 13.81
CA ILE A 10 -11.35 -5.21 12.35
C ILE A 10 -10.63 -3.93 11.97
N LEU A 11 -10.79 -2.84 12.74
CA LEU A 11 -10.08 -1.59 12.46
C LEU A 11 -8.55 -1.76 12.55
N PHE A 12 -8.09 -2.52 13.55
CA PHE A 12 -6.68 -2.87 13.68
C PHE A 12 -6.19 -3.65 12.46
N LEU A 13 -6.93 -4.68 12.02
CA LEU A 13 -6.57 -5.50 10.86
C LEU A 13 -6.56 -4.70 9.57
N VAL A 14 -7.53 -3.80 9.35
CA VAL A 14 -7.54 -2.92 8.18
C VAL A 14 -6.27 -2.08 8.10
N VAL A 15 -5.88 -1.43 9.22
CA VAL A 15 -4.65 -0.62 9.24
C VAL A 15 -3.41 -1.50 9.13
N LEU A 16 -3.40 -2.68 9.75
CA LEU A 16 -2.27 -3.61 9.67
C LEU A 16 -2.05 -4.09 8.23
N ILE A 17 -3.12 -4.53 7.55
CA ILE A 17 -3.07 -4.98 6.15
C ILE A 17 -2.61 -3.84 5.24
N ASP A 18 -3.15 -2.64 5.44
CA ASP A 18 -2.76 -1.45 4.68
C ASP A 18 -1.26 -1.12 4.87
N MET A 19 -0.77 -1.23 6.11
CA MET A 19 0.65 -1.02 6.44
C MET A 19 1.54 -2.13 5.86
N ILE A 20 1.14 -3.39 5.94
CA ILE A 20 1.88 -4.48 5.31
C ILE A 20 1.96 -4.25 3.80
N GLY A 21 0.84 -3.93 3.14
CA GLY A 21 0.81 -3.65 1.70
C GLY A 21 1.70 -2.48 1.29
N PHE A 22 1.71 -1.41 2.08
CA PHE A 22 2.57 -0.26 1.83
C PHE A 22 4.06 -0.60 2.02
N THR A 23 4.41 -1.23 3.12
CA THR A 23 5.81 -1.48 3.50
C THR A 23 6.44 -2.66 2.75
N LEU A 24 5.62 -3.59 2.27
CA LEU A 24 6.04 -4.74 1.46
C LEU A 24 6.68 -4.29 0.14
N VAL A 25 6.24 -3.18 -0.41
CA VAL A 25 6.76 -2.64 -1.67
C VAL A 25 8.13 -1.95 -1.49
N ILE A 26 8.44 -1.44 -0.30
CA ILE A 26 9.64 -0.63 -0.04
C ILE A 26 10.95 -1.30 -0.46
N PRO A 27 11.23 -2.59 -0.13
CA PRO A 27 12.52 -3.21 -0.43
C PRO A 27 12.84 -3.28 -1.92
N PHE A 28 11.85 -3.62 -2.74
CA PHE A 28 12.06 -3.81 -4.17
C PHE A 28 11.75 -2.57 -5.00
N LEU A 29 11.04 -1.58 -4.45
CA LEU A 29 10.63 -0.39 -5.22
C LEU A 29 11.82 0.31 -5.86
N THR A 30 12.92 0.46 -5.13
CA THR A 30 14.14 1.09 -5.64
C THR A 30 14.65 0.37 -6.86
N TYR A 31 14.82 -0.94 -6.80
CA TYR A 31 15.31 -1.77 -7.90
C TYR A 31 14.33 -1.75 -9.07
N PHE A 32 13.04 -1.93 -8.80
CA PHE A 32 12.01 -1.92 -9.83
C PHE A 32 11.96 -0.60 -10.61
N VAL A 33 12.04 0.54 -9.92
CA VAL A 33 12.04 1.85 -10.58
C VAL A 33 13.35 2.10 -11.34
N GLN A 34 14.48 1.64 -10.81
CA GLN A 34 15.76 1.72 -11.51
C GLN A 34 15.77 0.88 -12.78
N ASP A 35 15.19 -0.33 -12.76
CA ASP A 35 15.05 -1.20 -13.94
C ASP A 35 14.13 -0.55 -15.01
N LEU A 36 12.99 0.04 -14.59
CA LEU A 36 12.12 0.79 -15.49
C LEU A 36 12.81 2.02 -16.07
N ALA A 37 13.60 2.74 -15.28
CA ALA A 37 14.34 3.90 -15.73
C ALA A 37 15.42 3.50 -16.75
N GLU A 38 16.08 2.36 -16.54
CA GLU A 38 17.04 1.82 -17.51
C GLU A 38 16.37 1.44 -18.81
N ALA A 39 15.21 0.76 -18.76
CA ALA A 39 14.43 0.39 -19.92
C ALA A 39 13.94 1.62 -20.71
N ASP A 40 13.61 2.73 -20.02
CA ASP A 40 13.25 4.02 -20.63
C ASP A 40 14.48 4.83 -21.13
N GLY A 41 15.71 4.27 -21.03
CA GLY A 41 16.94 4.85 -21.60
C GLY A 41 17.75 5.73 -20.63
N PHE A 42 17.42 5.80 -19.36
CA PHE A 42 18.20 6.54 -18.37
C PHE A 42 19.36 5.69 -17.83
N ILE A 43 20.57 5.91 -18.35
CA ILE A 43 21.76 5.10 -18.05
C ILE A 43 22.42 5.57 -16.73
N ASP A 44 22.38 6.85 -16.43
CA ASP A 44 23.04 7.44 -15.26
C ASP A 44 22.34 7.07 -13.95
N MET A 45 23.12 6.56 -12.97
CA MET A 45 22.59 6.10 -11.69
C MET A 45 21.93 7.23 -10.90
N ALA A 46 22.51 8.43 -10.89
CA ALA A 46 21.93 9.57 -10.18
C ALA A 46 20.56 9.95 -10.76
N THR A 47 20.38 9.84 -12.08
CA THR A 47 19.09 10.07 -12.72
C THR A 47 18.08 8.98 -12.37
N ARG A 48 18.48 7.71 -12.27
CA ARG A 48 17.60 6.63 -11.83
C ARG A 48 17.14 6.81 -10.38
N ASP A 49 18.03 7.23 -9.49
CA ASP A 49 17.69 7.54 -8.09
C ASP A 49 16.70 8.70 -7.97
N TRP A 50 16.81 9.70 -8.86
CA TRP A 50 15.82 10.78 -8.97
C TRP A 50 14.41 10.23 -9.28
N TRP A 51 14.31 9.29 -10.22
CA TRP A 51 13.04 8.66 -10.57
C TRP A 51 12.45 7.85 -9.41
N VAL A 52 13.29 7.16 -8.63
CA VAL A 52 12.85 6.51 -7.37
C VAL A 52 12.21 7.54 -6.44
N GLY A 53 12.86 8.69 -6.24
CA GLY A 53 12.32 9.78 -5.44
C GLY A 53 10.97 10.31 -5.97
N ILE A 54 10.83 10.47 -7.28
CA ILE A 54 9.58 10.94 -7.92
C ILE A 54 8.44 9.92 -7.73
N VAL A 55 8.71 8.63 -7.90
CA VAL A 55 7.70 7.57 -7.71
C VAL A 55 7.24 7.50 -6.25
N LEU A 56 8.15 7.63 -5.28
CA LEU A 56 7.80 7.72 -3.85
C LEU A 56 6.99 9.00 -3.56
N ALA A 57 7.44 10.13 -4.08
CA ALA A 57 6.77 11.42 -3.88
C ALA A 57 5.36 11.44 -4.50
N SER A 58 5.15 10.77 -5.64
CA SER A 58 3.85 10.72 -6.31
C SER A 58 2.78 10.09 -5.44
N TYR A 59 3.10 8.98 -4.74
CA TYR A 59 2.19 8.35 -3.79
C TYR A 59 1.83 9.30 -2.63
N THR A 60 2.85 9.89 -2.02
CA THR A 60 2.67 10.82 -0.90
C THR A 60 1.88 12.06 -1.32
N LEU A 61 2.12 12.57 -2.52
CA LEU A 61 1.38 13.71 -3.09
C LEU A 61 -0.09 13.36 -3.30
N GLY A 62 -0.39 12.19 -3.89
CA GLY A 62 -1.76 11.71 -4.04
C GLY A 62 -2.46 11.60 -2.68
N GLN A 63 -1.81 10.98 -1.69
CA GLN A 63 -2.35 10.86 -0.35
C GLN A 63 -2.56 12.23 0.31
N PHE A 64 -1.61 13.14 0.22
CA PHE A 64 -1.71 14.50 0.78
C PHE A 64 -2.91 15.27 0.22
N LEU A 65 -3.10 15.23 -1.09
CA LEU A 65 -4.18 15.97 -1.75
C LEU A 65 -5.57 15.37 -1.48
N PHE A 66 -5.69 14.04 -1.45
CA PHE A 66 -6.98 13.36 -1.42
C PHE A 66 -7.42 12.91 -0.03
N THR A 67 -6.50 12.73 0.94
CA THR A 67 -6.88 12.34 2.32
C THR A 67 -7.90 13.29 2.96
N PRO A 68 -7.78 14.61 2.87
CA PRO A 68 -8.80 15.51 3.43
C PRO A 68 -10.18 15.34 2.77
N LEU A 69 -10.19 15.09 1.45
CA LEU A 69 -11.43 14.85 0.69
C LEU A 69 -12.08 13.52 1.10
N LEU A 70 -11.29 12.45 1.23
CA LEU A 70 -11.77 11.15 1.70
C LEU A 70 -12.24 11.23 3.14
N GLY A 71 -11.56 11.99 4.00
CA GLY A 71 -12.00 12.27 5.35
C GLY A 71 -13.37 12.95 5.39
N ALA A 72 -13.54 14.06 4.68
CA ALA A 72 -14.80 14.77 4.59
C ALA A 72 -15.91 13.94 3.95
N LEU A 73 -15.59 13.12 2.95
CA LEU A 73 -16.54 12.20 2.33
C LEU A 73 -16.97 11.11 3.31
N SER A 74 -16.04 10.60 4.13
CA SER A 74 -16.34 9.60 5.15
C SER A 74 -17.28 10.10 6.25
N ASP A 75 -17.27 11.41 6.52
CA ASP A 75 -18.21 12.04 7.45
C ASP A 75 -19.64 12.06 6.90
N ARG A 76 -19.81 12.13 5.57
CA ARG A 76 -21.11 12.21 4.90
C ARG A 76 -21.70 10.86 4.53
N VAL A 77 -20.88 9.98 3.97
CA VAL A 77 -21.31 8.66 3.43
C VAL A 77 -21.17 7.57 4.49
N GLY A 78 -20.37 7.82 5.51
CA GLY A 78 -20.03 6.86 6.57
C GLY A 78 -18.59 6.35 6.45
N ARG A 79 -18.03 5.90 7.57
CA ARG A 79 -16.62 5.45 7.68
C ARG A 79 -16.37 4.16 6.90
N ARG A 80 -17.28 3.17 7.01
CA ARG A 80 -17.12 1.83 6.41
C ARG A 80 -16.98 1.85 4.90
N PRO A 81 -17.86 2.51 4.12
CA PRO A 81 -17.73 2.53 2.66
C PRO A 81 -16.39 3.12 2.18
N ILE A 82 -15.87 4.13 2.87
CA ILE A 82 -14.60 4.75 2.50
C ILE A 82 -13.40 3.86 2.84
N LEU A 83 -13.43 3.14 3.96
CA LEU A 83 -12.41 2.14 4.28
C LEU A 83 -12.39 1.01 3.24
N MET A 84 -13.56 0.48 2.84
CA MET A 84 -13.65 -0.53 1.79
C MET A 84 -13.17 0.01 0.44
N PHE A 85 -13.54 1.24 0.09
CA PHE A 85 -13.04 1.90 -1.12
C PHE A 85 -11.50 1.98 -1.12
N GLY A 86 -10.89 2.37 -0.01
CA GLY A 86 -9.43 2.42 0.14
C GLY A 86 -8.77 1.05 -0.06
N LEU A 87 -9.32 -0.02 0.52
CA LEU A 87 -8.80 -1.38 0.34
C LEU A 87 -8.94 -1.87 -1.11
N VAL A 88 -10.07 -1.59 -1.77
CA VAL A 88 -10.27 -1.92 -3.20
C VAL A 88 -9.28 -1.15 -4.08
N CYS A 89 -9.12 0.15 -3.84
CA CYS A 89 -8.11 0.96 -4.54
C CYS A 89 -6.70 0.38 -4.34
N ASN A 90 -6.34 0.05 -3.09
CA ASN A 90 -5.03 -0.54 -2.79
C ASN A 90 -4.82 -1.85 -3.54
N THR A 91 -5.82 -2.75 -3.55
CA THR A 91 -5.79 -4.01 -4.30
C THR A 91 -5.52 -3.77 -5.80
N ILE A 92 -6.32 -2.91 -6.43
CA ILE A 92 -6.23 -2.66 -7.88
C ILE A 92 -4.88 -2.03 -8.24
N PHE A 93 -4.47 -1.00 -7.49
CA PHE A 93 -3.25 -0.27 -7.81
C PHE A 93 -1.97 -1.02 -7.45
N LEU A 94 -1.98 -1.94 -6.47
CA LEU A 94 -0.84 -2.83 -6.23
C LEU A 94 -0.64 -3.80 -7.39
N ILE A 95 -1.70 -4.40 -7.92
CA ILE A 95 -1.63 -5.26 -9.12
C ILE A 95 -1.13 -4.45 -10.31
N ALA A 96 -1.70 -3.27 -10.55
CA ALA A 96 -1.30 -2.40 -11.66
C ALA A 96 0.17 -1.95 -11.53
N PHE A 97 0.65 -1.70 -10.31
CA PHE A 97 2.04 -1.33 -10.06
C PHE A 97 3.00 -2.48 -10.39
N GLY A 98 2.67 -3.70 -9.96
CA GLY A 98 3.49 -4.89 -10.27
C GLY A 98 3.55 -5.24 -11.75
N LEU A 99 2.60 -4.74 -12.57
CA LEU A 99 2.55 -4.88 -14.03
C LEU A 99 3.04 -3.65 -14.78
N ALA A 100 3.56 -2.64 -14.08
CA ALA A 100 4.04 -1.42 -14.73
C ALA A 100 5.27 -1.74 -15.61
N SER A 101 5.22 -1.32 -16.87
CA SER A 101 6.27 -1.54 -17.87
C SER A 101 7.00 -0.26 -18.28
N ALA A 102 6.63 0.89 -17.70
CA ALA A 102 7.24 2.19 -17.98
C ALA A 102 7.18 3.10 -16.74
N LEU A 103 8.10 4.04 -16.61
CA LEU A 103 8.17 4.98 -15.49
C LEU A 103 6.89 5.79 -15.31
N TRP A 104 6.32 6.34 -16.40
CA TRP A 104 5.11 7.13 -16.33
C TRP A 104 3.92 6.34 -15.76
N MET A 105 3.84 5.04 -16.08
CA MET A 105 2.82 4.13 -15.57
C MET A 105 3.02 3.91 -14.06
N ALA A 106 4.25 3.67 -13.63
CA ALA A 106 4.58 3.52 -12.22
C ALA A 106 4.22 4.77 -11.40
N ILE A 107 4.53 5.97 -11.92
CA ILE A 107 4.20 7.27 -11.29
C ILE A 107 2.68 7.45 -11.21
N ALA A 108 1.95 7.24 -12.32
CA ALA A 108 0.50 7.41 -12.36
C ALA A 108 -0.22 6.45 -11.40
N VAL A 109 0.16 5.18 -11.41
CA VAL A 109 -0.41 4.16 -10.53
C VAL A 109 -0.13 4.47 -9.07
N ARG A 110 1.09 4.90 -8.74
CA ARG A 110 1.47 5.30 -7.38
C ARG A 110 0.70 6.54 -6.90
N PHE A 111 0.55 7.53 -7.76
CA PHE A 111 -0.27 8.71 -7.44
C PHE A 111 -1.73 8.32 -7.16
N LEU A 112 -2.34 7.49 -8.01
CA LEU A 112 -3.72 7.03 -7.84
C LEU A 112 -3.88 6.14 -6.60
N ALA A 113 -2.90 5.27 -6.32
CA ALA A 113 -2.87 4.48 -5.10
C ALA A 113 -2.87 5.38 -3.85
N GLY A 114 -2.03 6.41 -3.84
CA GLY A 114 -2.02 7.41 -2.77
C GLY A 114 -3.35 8.17 -2.66
N ALA A 115 -3.92 8.58 -3.79
CA ALA A 115 -5.20 9.28 -3.84
C ALA A 115 -6.37 8.43 -3.31
N GLY A 116 -6.36 7.13 -3.53
CA GLY A 116 -7.36 6.19 -2.99
C GLY A 116 -7.14 5.80 -1.53
N ASN A 117 -5.93 6.04 -0.98
CA ASN A 117 -5.57 5.58 0.36
C ASN A 117 -5.78 6.66 1.43
N GLY A 118 -6.97 6.69 2.01
CA GLY A 118 -7.32 7.50 3.19
C GLY A 118 -7.54 6.67 4.47
N ASN A 119 -7.28 5.36 4.43
CA ASN A 119 -7.66 4.40 5.47
C ASN A 119 -7.19 4.77 6.87
N ILE A 120 -5.95 5.24 7.02
CA ILE A 120 -5.38 5.61 8.32
C ILE A 120 -6.13 6.81 8.91
N ALA A 121 -6.39 7.85 8.11
CA ALA A 121 -7.09 9.04 8.57
C ALA A 121 -8.55 8.72 8.94
N VAL A 122 -9.25 7.95 8.10
CA VAL A 122 -10.63 7.50 8.34
C VAL A 122 -10.70 6.59 9.57
N THR A 123 -9.74 5.68 9.76
CA THR A 123 -9.69 4.81 10.94
C THR A 123 -9.44 5.61 12.23
N ARG A 124 -8.55 6.61 12.20
CA ARG A 124 -8.33 7.49 13.35
C ARG A 124 -9.59 8.26 13.73
N ALA A 125 -10.28 8.81 12.73
CA ALA A 125 -11.55 9.49 12.93
C ALA A 125 -12.61 8.54 13.51
N TYR A 126 -12.71 7.31 12.96
CA TYR A 126 -13.64 6.31 13.44
C TYR A 126 -13.37 5.92 14.90
N ILE A 127 -12.11 5.67 15.26
CA ILE A 127 -11.72 5.39 16.65
C ILE A 127 -12.09 6.57 17.55
N GLY A 128 -11.90 7.81 17.09
CA GLY A 128 -12.33 9.01 17.80
C GLY A 128 -13.83 9.03 18.07
N ASP A 129 -14.65 8.70 17.06
CA ASP A 129 -16.11 8.70 17.14
C ASP A 129 -16.67 7.64 18.12
N ILE A 130 -16.00 6.50 18.30
CA ILE A 130 -16.47 5.38 19.12
C ILE A 130 -15.79 5.28 20.49
N SER A 131 -14.84 6.17 20.82
CA SER A 131 -14.04 6.08 22.03
C SER A 131 -14.42 7.13 23.06
N THR A 132 -14.44 6.74 24.34
CA THR A 132 -14.42 7.72 25.44
C THR A 132 -13.04 8.36 25.56
N ARG A 133 -12.95 9.51 26.23
CA ARG A 133 -11.67 10.21 26.48
C ARG A 133 -10.63 9.32 27.16
N GLU A 134 -11.05 8.41 28.03
CA GLU A 134 -10.18 7.49 28.76
C GLU A 134 -9.68 6.35 27.87
N GLN A 135 -10.48 5.87 26.91
CA GLN A 135 -10.16 4.76 26.03
C GLN A 135 -9.32 5.21 24.80
N LEU A 136 -9.42 6.48 24.43
CA LEU A 136 -8.84 7.02 23.21
C LEU A 136 -7.33 6.79 23.10
N PRO A 137 -6.49 7.05 24.14
CA PRO A 137 -5.05 6.83 24.04
C PRO A 137 -4.68 5.37 23.75
N GLY A 138 -5.31 4.42 24.45
CA GLY A 138 -5.07 2.99 24.24
C GLY A 138 -5.48 2.52 22.85
N ARG A 139 -6.62 2.98 22.34
CA ARG A 139 -7.11 2.63 21.00
C ARG A 139 -6.28 3.27 19.88
N MET A 140 -5.79 4.49 20.07
CA MET A 140 -4.83 5.11 19.15
C MET A 140 -3.48 4.39 19.17
N GLY A 141 -3.07 3.83 20.32
CA GLY A 141 -1.90 2.98 20.44
C GLY A 141 -1.96 1.72 19.54
N MET A 142 -3.16 1.19 19.28
CA MET A 142 -3.36 0.06 18.36
C MET A 142 -2.95 0.41 16.93
N ILE A 143 -3.20 1.64 16.48
CA ILE A 143 -2.72 2.11 15.16
C ILE A 143 -1.18 2.09 15.14
N GLY A 144 -0.54 2.59 16.19
CA GLY A 144 0.92 2.54 16.33
C GLY A 144 1.46 1.10 16.29
N ALA A 145 0.78 0.16 16.96
CA ALA A 145 1.13 -1.26 16.90
C ALA A 145 1.00 -1.84 15.48
N SER A 146 -0.06 -1.46 14.73
CA SER A 146 -0.23 -1.86 13.31
C SER A 146 0.93 -1.35 12.45
N PHE A 147 1.39 -0.11 12.68
CA PHE A 147 2.58 0.42 12.00
C PHE A 147 3.83 -0.40 12.30
N GLY A 148 4.11 -0.66 13.59
CA GLY A 148 5.28 -1.44 14.01
C GLY A 148 5.30 -2.84 13.39
N LEU A 149 4.17 -3.55 13.45
CA LEU A 149 4.02 -4.87 12.87
C LEU A 149 4.10 -4.84 11.33
N GLY A 150 3.46 -3.85 10.69
CA GLY A 150 3.52 -3.66 9.24
C GLY A 150 4.95 -3.43 8.74
N PHE A 151 5.71 -2.56 9.40
CA PHE A 151 7.12 -2.30 9.07
C PHE A 151 8.04 -3.49 9.36
N MET A 152 7.67 -4.40 10.23
CA MET A 152 8.43 -5.62 10.47
C MET A 152 8.09 -6.71 9.44
N ILE A 153 6.80 -6.97 9.21
CA ILE A 153 6.31 -8.06 8.36
C ILE A 153 6.46 -7.71 6.87
N GLY A 154 6.10 -6.47 6.49
CA GLY A 154 6.04 -6.05 5.08
C GLY A 154 7.37 -6.23 4.35
N PRO A 155 8.47 -5.61 4.79
CA PRO A 155 9.76 -5.74 4.13
C PRO A 155 10.30 -7.17 4.09
N PHE A 156 10.05 -7.95 5.14
CA PHE A 156 10.44 -9.36 5.19
C PHE A 156 9.71 -10.18 4.11
N VAL A 157 8.38 -10.07 4.06
CA VAL A 157 7.58 -10.77 3.06
C VAL A 157 7.89 -10.27 1.65
N GLY A 158 8.02 -8.94 1.47
CA GLY A 158 8.37 -8.33 0.18
C GLY A 158 9.71 -8.82 -0.36
N GLY A 159 10.72 -8.87 0.50
CA GLY A 159 12.06 -9.35 0.12
C GLY A 159 12.07 -10.84 -0.26
N VAL A 160 11.38 -11.69 0.51
CA VAL A 160 11.31 -13.14 0.24
C VAL A 160 10.58 -13.45 -1.07
N LEU A 161 9.55 -12.66 -1.42
CA LEU A 161 8.72 -12.89 -2.60
C LEU A 161 9.26 -12.22 -3.89
N THR A 162 10.31 -11.42 -3.79
CA THR A 162 10.96 -10.80 -4.93
C THR A 162 11.71 -11.85 -5.75
N ASP A 163 11.62 -11.76 -7.08
CA ASP A 163 12.25 -12.66 -8.03
C ASP A 163 11.90 -14.15 -7.82
N PRO A 164 10.60 -14.51 -7.94
CA PRO A 164 10.13 -15.86 -7.64
C PRO A 164 10.72 -16.93 -8.56
N ALA A 165 11.12 -16.59 -9.79
CA ALA A 165 11.73 -17.52 -10.72
C ALA A 165 13.06 -18.04 -10.17
N ASN A 166 13.93 -17.16 -9.68
CA ASN A 166 15.22 -17.53 -9.11
C ASN A 166 15.11 -18.04 -7.66
N ALA A 167 14.14 -17.51 -6.88
CA ALA A 167 13.99 -17.87 -5.47
C ALA A 167 13.34 -19.24 -5.24
N PHE A 168 12.32 -19.60 -6.03
CA PHE A 168 11.50 -20.78 -5.79
C PHE A 168 11.59 -21.81 -6.92
N GLY A 169 11.88 -21.40 -8.18
CA GLY A 169 11.88 -22.30 -9.33
C GLY A 169 10.54 -23.00 -9.60
N GLY A 170 10.56 -24.15 -10.24
CA GLY A 170 9.37 -24.97 -10.44
C GLY A 170 8.26 -24.26 -11.21
N PRO A 171 7.06 -24.02 -10.61
CA PRO A 171 5.95 -23.34 -11.30
C PRO A 171 6.24 -21.88 -11.63
N PHE A 172 7.25 -21.28 -11.01
CA PHE A 172 7.69 -19.91 -11.27
C PHE A 172 8.83 -19.83 -12.31
N ASP A 173 9.37 -20.96 -12.75
CA ASP A 173 10.43 -21.03 -13.76
C ASP A 173 9.86 -20.87 -15.18
N THR A 174 9.26 -19.70 -15.44
CA THR A 174 8.71 -19.33 -16.75
C THR A 174 9.21 -17.96 -17.16
N GLU A 175 9.29 -17.72 -18.47
CA GLU A 175 9.69 -16.43 -19.03
C GLU A 175 8.85 -15.26 -18.48
N TRP A 176 7.57 -15.52 -18.19
CA TRP A 176 6.67 -14.50 -17.65
C TRP A 176 7.09 -14.03 -16.25
N TRP A 177 7.41 -14.97 -15.35
CA TRP A 177 7.86 -14.61 -14.00
C TRP A 177 9.25 -13.97 -14.00
N ALA A 178 10.14 -14.41 -14.89
CA ALA A 178 11.44 -13.78 -15.09
C ALA A 178 11.32 -12.33 -15.61
N ALA A 179 10.31 -12.06 -16.44
CA ALA A 179 10.00 -10.71 -16.92
C ALA A 179 9.30 -9.82 -15.87
N HIS A 180 8.69 -10.42 -14.83
CA HIS A 180 7.92 -9.69 -13.79
C HIS A 180 8.36 -10.09 -12.37
N PRO A 181 9.64 -9.87 -12.00
CA PRO A 181 10.19 -10.34 -10.72
C PRO A 181 9.51 -9.70 -9.50
N TYR A 182 8.90 -8.54 -9.66
CA TYR A 182 8.25 -7.79 -8.58
C TYR A 182 6.73 -7.97 -8.52
N PHE A 183 6.15 -8.80 -9.40
CA PHE A 183 4.70 -9.00 -9.45
C PHE A 183 4.17 -9.83 -8.27
N LEU A 184 4.88 -10.89 -7.85
CA LEU A 184 4.43 -11.76 -6.77
C LEU A 184 4.25 -11.03 -5.43
N PRO A 185 5.20 -10.19 -4.97
CA PRO A 185 4.99 -9.39 -3.78
C PRO A 185 3.81 -8.42 -3.91
N CYS A 186 3.63 -7.77 -5.06
CA CYS A 186 2.49 -6.90 -5.32
C CYS A 186 1.15 -7.66 -5.29
N LEU A 187 1.10 -8.84 -5.90
CA LEU A 187 -0.07 -9.70 -5.88
C LEU A 187 -0.42 -10.17 -4.45
N THR A 188 0.58 -10.54 -3.68
CA THR A 188 0.38 -10.97 -2.28
C THR A 188 -0.19 -9.83 -1.43
N ALA A 189 0.34 -8.61 -1.56
CA ALA A 189 -0.18 -7.44 -0.88
C ALA A 189 -1.61 -7.09 -1.33
N ALA A 190 -1.90 -7.23 -2.63
CA ALA A 190 -3.23 -7.02 -3.18
C ALA A 190 -4.24 -8.03 -2.64
N LEU A 191 -3.89 -9.31 -2.58
CA LEU A 191 -4.75 -10.36 -2.01
C LEU A 191 -5.01 -10.13 -0.52
N LEU A 192 -4.00 -9.70 0.25
CA LEU A 192 -4.19 -9.33 1.65
C LEU A 192 -5.16 -8.16 1.81
N SER A 193 -5.12 -7.19 0.90
CA SER A 193 -6.04 -6.03 0.93
C SER A 193 -7.46 -6.37 0.46
N ALA A 194 -7.65 -7.50 -0.26
CA ALA A 194 -8.96 -7.95 -0.75
C ALA A 194 -9.75 -8.76 0.27
N ILE A 195 -9.12 -9.18 1.38
CA ILE A 195 -9.74 -9.95 2.48
C ILE A 195 -10.40 -9.02 3.48
#